data_1742f5dda041d2b50835fc187af29c1b
#
_entry.id   1742f5dda041d2b50835fc187af29c1b
#
_cell.length_a   1.000
_cell.length_b   1.000
_cell.length_c   1.000
_cell.angle_alpha   90.00
_cell.angle_beta   90.00
_cell.angle_gamma   90.00
#
_symmetry.space_group_name_H-M   'P 1'
#
loop_
_entity.id
_entity.type
_entity.pdbx_description
1 polymer ?
#
loop_
_entity_poly.entity_id
_entity_poly.type
_entity_poly.pdbx_seq_one_letter_code
_entity_poly.pdbx_strand_id
1 'polypeptide(L)'
;MSLNRFLLAALSASLPHTIDADEYMVANSVVPTVGPAGALIGVGVGTALRLVLGSSMPDYRANAILFAVAAAGFVLSASLALRIPRHQLGPDGVTPARPREITAGLVAALRHLRERRAAALGLLTIGAHRIVYGVVTVATILVYRNYFHAVTDVDAAIADLGLLVVFTGAGFVLAAAVTPPVTARIGVRAFMVVSLVASALLQVFPGAIYDKVALLVAAVLLGVTAQSVKICVDTLVQAHVDDDFKGRVFVLYDMVFNAALVIAAGIGALILPANGKSVLILVCLAVVYLLTGVAFALLSRGLNLNAGTESLTSKAGARKDPEAAGLG
;
A
#
# COMPACT_ATOMS: atom_id res chain seq x y z
N MET A 1 13.55 -1.43 -12.30
CA MET A 1 12.72 -1.60 -11.10
C MET A 1 13.47 -1.29 -9.80
N SER A 2 14.74 -1.67 -9.65
CA SER A 2 15.52 -1.48 -8.41
C SER A 2 15.67 -0.02 -7.96
N LEU A 3 15.95 0.92 -8.88
CA LEU A 3 16.13 2.33 -8.57
C LEU A 3 14.86 2.98 -8.01
N ASN A 4 13.69 2.64 -8.59
CA ASN A 4 12.39 3.13 -8.09
C ASN A 4 12.09 2.60 -6.68
N ARG A 5 12.45 1.34 -6.38
CA ARG A 5 12.27 0.75 -5.04
C ARG A 5 13.17 1.40 -4.01
N PHE A 6 14.42 1.66 -4.38
CA PHE A 6 15.35 2.40 -3.54
C PHE A 6 14.82 3.81 -3.21
N LEU A 7 14.29 4.52 -4.22
CA LEU A 7 13.70 5.83 -4.03
C LEU A 7 12.51 5.79 -3.06
N LEU A 8 11.60 4.82 -3.21
CA LEU A 8 10.43 4.68 -2.33
C LEU A 8 10.83 4.35 -0.89
N ALA A 9 11.82 3.47 -0.70
CA ALA A 9 12.34 3.15 0.64
C ALA A 9 13.03 4.37 1.29
N ALA A 10 13.82 5.12 0.52
CA ALA A 10 14.46 6.34 0.98
C ALA A 10 13.44 7.42 1.35
N LEU A 11 12.38 7.60 0.53
CA LEU A 11 11.31 8.55 0.80
C LEU A 11 10.55 8.20 2.09
N SER A 12 10.23 6.91 2.30
CA SER A 12 9.58 6.45 3.53
C SER A 12 10.47 6.66 4.77
N ALA A 13 11.79 6.48 4.62
CA ALA A 13 12.74 6.68 5.71
C ALA A 13 12.98 8.16 6.02
N SER A 14 12.87 9.06 5.03
CA SER A 14 13.05 10.50 5.21
C SER A 14 11.83 11.21 5.80
N LEU A 15 10.65 10.59 5.75
CA LEU A 15 9.41 11.19 6.22
C LEU A 15 9.48 11.71 7.67
N PRO A 16 10.05 10.95 8.64
CA PRO A 16 10.18 11.41 10.02
C PRO A 16 11.08 12.64 10.23
N HIS A 17 11.89 13.00 9.25
CA HIS A 17 12.71 14.23 9.31
C HIS A 17 11.99 15.47 8.79
N THR A 18 10.81 15.30 8.19
CA THR A 18 10.05 16.38 7.55
C THR A 18 8.74 16.72 8.26
N ILE A 19 8.28 15.88 9.17
CA ILE A 19 7.01 16.02 9.89
C ILE A 19 7.15 15.59 11.35
N ASP A 20 6.22 16.04 12.19
CA ASP A 20 6.16 15.63 13.60
C ASP A 20 5.62 14.20 13.76
N ALA A 21 6.02 13.53 14.86
CA ALA A 21 5.70 12.13 15.10
C ALA A 21 4.19 11.85 15.19
N ASP A 22 3.41 12.81 15.63
CA ASP A 22 1.96 12.72 15.76
C ASP A 22 1.22 12.85 14.41
N GLU A 23 1.92 13.28 13.35
CA GLU A 23 1.37 13.40 12.00
C GLU A 23 1.65 12.19 11.09
N TYR A 24 2.41 11.19 11.57
CA TYR A 24 2.81 10.03 10.77
C TYR A 24 1.64 9.30 10.13
N MET A 25 0.51 9.16 10.83
CA MET A 25 -0.67 8.48 10.27
C MET A 25 -1.24 9.23 9.06
N VAL A 26 -1.33 10.57 9.14
CA VAL A 26 -1.83 11.40 8.04
C VAL A 26 -0.86 11.36 6.87
N ALA A 27 0.42 11.53 7.13
CA ALA A 27 1.45 11.50 6.09
C ALA A 27 1.51 10.15 5.37
N ASN A 28 1.46 9.04 6.12
CA ASN A 28 1.43 7.69 5.55
C ASN A 28 0.13 7.36 4.81
N SER A 29 -0.95 8.10 5.06
CA SER A 29 -2.15 7.98 4.24
C SER A 29 -2.04 8.76 2.94
N VAL A 30 -1.44 9.94 2.96
CA VAL A 30 -1.32 10.84 1.80
C VAL A 30 -0.20 10.42 0.86
N VAL A 31 1.02 10.26 1.37
CA VAL A 31 2.22 10.03 0.55
C VAL A 31 2.09 8.81 -0.38
N PRO A 32 1.69 7.61 0.07
CA PRO A 32 1.52 6.46 -0.81
C PRO A 32 0.31 6.56 -1.74
N THR A 33 -0.64 7.47 -1.45
CA THR A 33 -1.89 7.62 -2.21
C THR A 33 -1.73 8.60 -3.36
N VAL A 34 -0.85 9.60 -3.24
CA VAL A 34 -0.56 10.58 -4.30
C VAL A 34 -0.08 9.90 -5.59
N GLY A 35 0.76 8.85 -5.49
CA GLY A 35 1.23 8.09 -6.64
C GLY A 35 0.10 7.44 -7.45
N PRO A 36 -0.72 6.55 -6.85
CA PRO A 36 -1.90 5.97 -7.50
C PRO A 36 -2.91 7.01 -8.00
N ALA A 37 -3.18 8.07 -7.24
CA ALA A 37 -4.06 9.15 -7.66
C ALA A 37 -3.49 9.86 -8.91
N GLY A 38 -2.20 10.19 -8.91
CA GLY A 38 -1.50 10.75 -10.05
C GLY A 38 -1.51 9.83 -11.27
N ALA A 39 -1.37 8.51 -11.07
CA ALA A 39 -1.46 7.52 -12.15
C ALA A 39 -2.87 7.49 -12.77
N LEU A 40 -3.94 7.53 -11.97
CA LEU A 40 -5.32 7.60 -12.47
C LEU A 40 -5.56 8.87 -13.29
N ILE A 41 -5.11 10.02 -12.79
CA ILE A 41 -5.17 11.29 -13.52
C ILE A 41 -4.37 11.19 -14.82
N GLY A 42 -3.16 10.63 -14.77
CA GLY A 42 -2.30 10.46 -15.93
C GLY A 42 -2.92 9.57 -17.01
N VAL A 43 -3.56 8.46 -16.62
CA VAL A 43 -4.31 7.59 -17.54
C VAL A 43 -5.47 8.36 -18.16
N GLY A 44 -6.26 9.09 -17.36
CA GLY A 44 -7.38 9.89 -17.86
C GLY A 44 -6.92 10.97 -18.88
N VAL A 45 -5.93 11.76 -18.51
CA VAL A 45 -5.36 12.81 -19.39
C VAL A 45 -4.73 12.20 -20.64
N GLY A 46 -3.96 11.11 -20.49
CA GLY A 46 -3.33 10.43 -21.62
C GLY A 46 -4.35 9.86 -22.61
N THR A 47 -5.42 9.25 -22.11
CA THR A 47 -6.52 8.73 -22.93
C THR A 47 -7.25 9.86 -23.64
N ALA A 48 -7.63 10.93 -22.92
CA ALA A 48 -8.30 12.08 -23.51
C ALA A 48 -7.45 12.73 -24.61
N LEU A 49 -6.16 12.96 -24.33
CA LEU A 49 -5.21 13.51 -25.29
C LEU A 49 -5.05 12.59 -26.52
N ARG A 50 -4.99 11.27 -26.30
CA ARG A 50 -4.90 10.27 -27.37
C ARG A 50 -6.13 10.30 -28.30
N LEU A 51 -7.33 10.41 -27.72
CA LEU A 51 -8.57 10.50 -28.48
C LEU A 51 -8.63 11.79 -29.35
N VAL A 52 -8.27 12.93 -28.76
CA VAL A 52 -8.26 14.22 -29.47
C VAL A 52 -7.20 14.23 -30.57
N LEU A 53 -5.98 13.80 -30.30
CA LEU A 53 -4.90 13.79 -31.28
C LEU A 53 -5.11 12.73 -32.36
N GLY A 54 -5.62 11.55 -32.00
CA GLY A 54 -5.86 10.44 -32.93
C GLY A 54 -6.93 10.74 -33.97
N SER A 55 -7.85 11.66 -33.66
CA SER A 55 -8.83 12.15 -34.65
C SER A 55 -8.27 13.16 -35.68
N SER A 56 -7.10 13.76 -35.34
CA SER A 56 -6.56 14.90 -36.12
C SER A 56 -5.23 14.58 -36.80
N MET A 57 -4.56 13.47 -36.43
CA MET A 57 -3.24 13.16 -36.98
C MET A 57 -2.93 11.65 -36.96
N PRO A 58 -1.91 11.18 -37.72
CA PRO A 58 -1.47 9.79 -37.71
C PRO A 58 -1.02 9.31 -36.31
N ASP A 59 -1.27 8.04 -35.99
CA ASP A 59 -1.01 7.42 -34.68
C ASP A 59 0.42 7.61 -34.15
N TYR A 60 1.42 7.54 -35.04
CA TYR A 60 2.82 7.72 -34.62
C TYR A 60 3.11 9.14 -34.11
N ARG A 61 2.46 10.17 -34.68
CA ARG A 61 2.60 11.56 -34.21
C ARG A 61 1.85 11.78 -32.91
N ALA A 62 0.64 11.25 -32.79
CA ALA A 62 -0.13 11.31 -31.54
C ALA A 62 0.65 10.65 -30.39
N ASN A 63 1.23 9.47 -30.60
CA ASN A 63 2.06 8.79 -29.62
C ASN A 63 3.33 9.57 -29.28
N ALA A 64 4.01 10.17 -30.27
CA ALA A 64 5.20 11.01 -30.05
C ALA A 64 4.88 12.21 -29.13
N ILE A 65 3.74 12.86 -29.32
CA ILE A 65 3.28 13.97 -28.46
C ILE A 65 3.00 13.47 -27.03
N LEU A 66 2.34 12.33 -26.88
CA LEU A 66 2.11 11.72 -25.55
C LEU A 66 3.42 11.45 -24.80
N PHE A 67 4.40 10.86 -25.49
CA PHE A 67 5.72 10.63 -24.91
C PHE A 67 6.45 11.94 -24.57
N ALA A 68 6.33 12.98 -25.42
CA ALA A 68 6.93 14.28 -25.15
C ALA A 68 6.29 14.96 -23.92
N VAL A 69 4.97 14.88 -23.76
CA VAL A 69 4.25 15.39 -22.59
C VAL A 69 4.67 14.64 -21.31
N ALA A 70 4.76 13.30 -21.37
CA ALA A 70 5.25 12.51 -20.26
C ALA A 70 6.70 12.84 -19.89
N ALA A 71 7.58 12.98 -20.89
CA ALA A 71 8.99 13.38 -20.69
C ALA A 71 9.09 14.76 -20.04
N ALA A 72 8.31 15.73 -20.47
CA ALA A 72 8.25 17.07 -19.87
C ALA A 72 7.79 17.00 -18.39
N GLY A 73 6.81 16.17 -18.09
CA GLY A 73 6.38 15.89 -16.71
C GLY A 73 7.50 15.32 -15.82
N PHE A 74 8.29 14.38 -16.33
CA PHE A 74 9.44 13.84 -15.61
C PHE A 74 10.54 14.88 -15.41
N VAL A 75 10.85 15.71 -16.42
CA VAL A 75 11.82 16.79 -16.29
C VAL A 75 11.37 17.84 -15.26
N LEU A 76 10.08 18.19 -15.26
CA LEU A 76 9.52 19.10 -14.26
C LEU A 76 9.63 18.51 -12.85
N SER A 77 9.26 17.23 -12.68
CA SER A 77 9.37 16.52 -11.39
C SER A 77 10.82 16.48 -10.89
N ALA A 78 11.77 16.16 -11.76
CA ALA A 78 13.20 16.18 -11.42
C ALA A 78 13.68 17.58 -11.02
N SER A 79 13.25 18.61 -11.75
CA SER A 79 13.61 20.01 -11.45
C SER A 79 13.05 20.47 -10.10
N LEU A 80 11.85 20.04 -9.74
CA LEU A 80 11.26 20.31 -8.42
C LEU A 80 11.99 19.55 -7.31
N ALA A 81 12.37 18.30 -7.55
CA ALA A 81 13.13 17.50 -6.58
C ALA A 81 14.51 18.12 -6.27
N LEU A 82 15.16 18.73 -7.26
CA LEU A 82 16.44 19.44 -7.05
C LEU A 82 16.34 20.67 -6.12
N ARG A 83 15.13 21.18 -5.87
CA ARG A 83 14.89 22.28 -4.94
C ARG A 83 14.84 21.85 -3.47
N ILE A 84 14.74 20.55 -3.20
CA ILE A 84 14.70 20.02 -1.83
C ILE A 84 16.13 20.04 -1.25
N PRO A 85 16.37 20.76 -0.15
CA PRO A 85 17.67 20.80 0.50
C PRO A 85 18.07 19.42 1.02
N ARG A 86 19.34 19.04 0.84
CA ARG A 86 19.84 17.70 1.20
C ARG A 86 19.68 17.39 2.69
N HIS A 87 19.87 18.38 3.57
CA HIS A 87 19.75 18.23 5.02
C HIS A 87 18.32 17.97 5.52
N GLN A 88 17.29 18.18 4.68
CA GLN A 88 15.90 17.91 5.05
C GLN A 88 15.50 16.44 4.86
N LEU A 89 16.28 15.64 4.15
CA LEU A 89 15.90 14.27 3.76
C LEU A 89 16.59 13.18 4.58
N GLY A 90 17.41 13.54 5.55
CA GLY A 90 18.10 12.55 6.37
C GLY A 90 19.13 13.16 7.32
N PRO A 91 19.76 12.34 8.17
CA PRO A 91 20.75 12.79 9.12
C PRO A 91 22.00 13.34 8.41
N ASP A 92 22.54 14.44 8.91
CA ASP A 92 23.78 15.03 8.43
C ASP A 92 24.99 14.11 8.72
N GLY A 93 25.94 14.04 7.79
CA GLY A 93 27.24 13.39 8.03
C GLY A 93 27.31 11.88 7.80
N VAL A 94 26.37 11.29 7.06
CA VAL A 94 26.42 9.85 6.74
C VAL A 94 27.51 9.57 5.70
N THR A 95 28.52 8.80 6.08
CA THR A 95 29.54 8.27 5.14
C THR A 95 28.95 7.13 4.30
N PRO A 96 29.28 7.05 2.99
CA PRO A 96 28.82 5.94 2.15
C PRO A 96 29.27 4.59 2.72
N ALA A 97 28.30 3.69 3.02
CA ALA A 97 28.60 2.38 3.55
C ALA A 97 29.25 1.45 2.50
N ARG A 98 30.25 0.69 2.92
CA ARG A 98 30.86 -0.35 2.07
C ARG A 98 29.90 -1.53 1.91
N PRO A 99 29.94 -2.32 0.81
CA PRO A 99 29.02 -3.46 0.59
C PRO A 99 28.99 -4.46 1.77
N ARG A 100 30.13 -4.71 2.42
CA ARG A 100 30.20 -5.60 3.61
C ARG A 100 29.49 -5.01 4.83
N GLU A 101 29.42 -3.69 4.92
CA GLU A 101 28.72 -2.96 6.00
C GLU A 101 27.21 -2.97 5.77
N ILE A 102 26.74 -3.11 4.52
CA ILE A 102 25.32 -3.21 4.18
C ILE A 102 24.71 -4.49 4.76
N THR A 103 25.37 -5.65 4.54
CA THR A 103 24.86 -6.93 5.09
C THR A 103 24.89 -6.94 6.61
N ALA A 104 25.96 -6.46 7.22
CA ALA A 104 26.06 -6.30 8.67
C ALA A 104 24.99 -5.34 9.19
N GLY A 105 24.73 -4.26 8.44
CA GLY A 105 23.68 -3.29 8.75
C GLY A 105 22.27 -3.86 8.69
N LEU A 106 21.97 -4.75 7.73
CA LEU A 106 20.68 -5.44 7.64
C LEU A 106 20.49 -6.43 8.80
N VAL A 107 21.53 -7.16 9.19
CA VAL A 107 21.50 -8.05 10.36
C VAL A 107 21.28 -7.24 11.65
N ALA A 108 21.95 -6.09 11.80
CA ALA A 108 21.74 -5.19 12.93
C ALA A 108 20.30 -4.64 12.95
N ALA A 109 19.75 -4.25 11.80
CA ALA A 109 18.36 -3.81 11.69
C ALA A 109 17.36 -4.93 12.06
N LEU A 110 17.63 -6.18 11.66
CA LEU A 110 16.79 -7.32 12.03
C LEU A 110 16.84 -7.59 13.54
N ARG A 111 18.02 -7.42 14.18
CA ARG A 111 18.16 -7.53 15.62
C ARG A 111 17.41 -6.42 16.34
N HIS A 112 17.59 -5.17 15.89
CA HIS A 112 16.86 -4.00 16.39
C HIS A 112 15.34 -4.19 16.29
N LEU A 113 14.86 -4.68 15.15
CA LEU A 113 13.44 -4.94 14.93
C LEU A 113 12.86 -5.97 15.90
N ARG A 114 13.63 -7.00 16.32
CA ARG A 114 13.19 -7.96 17.33
C ARG A 114 12.94 -7.31 18.71
N GLU A 115 13.67 -6.25 19.02
CA GLU A 115 13.48 -5.48 20.27
C GLU A 115 12.28 -4.53 20.15
N ARG A 116 11.96 -4.06 18.95
CA ARG A 116 10.84 -3.15 18.62
C ARG A 116 9.58 -3.94 18.23
N ARG A 117 8.97 -4.63 19.21
CA ARG A 117 7.85 -5.58 19.00
C ARG A 117 6.69 -5.02 18.17
N ALA A 118 6.32 -3.75 18.33
CA ALA A 118 5.23 -3.13 17.57
C ALA A 118 5.54 -3.08 16.07
N ALA A 119 6.74 -2.62 15.69
CA ALA A 119 7.19 -2.58 14.31
C ALA A 119 7.37 -3.99 13.72
N ALA A 120 7.98 -4.92 14.49
CA ALA A 120 8.15 -6.31 14.05
C ALA A 120 6.81 -6.99 13.78
N LEU A 121 5.83 -6.82 14.66
CA LEU A 121 4.48 -7.35 14.48
C LEU A 121 3.78 -6.73 13.26
N GLY A 122 3.95 -5.43 13.04
CA GLY A 122 3.48 -4.76 11.83
C GLY A 122 4.05 -5.38 10.56
N LEU A 123 5.37 -5.60 10.49
CA LEU A 123 6.03 -6.20 9.34
C LEU A 123 5.58 -7.65 9.08
N LEU A 124 5.42 -8.45 10.12
CA LEU A 124 4.91 -9.82 9.98
C LEU A 124 3.47 -9.82 9.46
N THR A 125 2.64 -8.92 9.99
CA THR A 125 1.24 -8.79 9.58
C THR A 125 1.11 -8.36 8.12
N ILE A 126 1.89 -7.36 7.68
CA ILE A 126 1.85 -6.94 6.27
C ILE A 126 2.40 -8.01 5.34
N GLY A 127 3.42 -8.76 5.75
CA GLY A 127 3.95 -9.89 4.98
C GLY A 127 2.88 -10.97 4.77
N ALA A 128 2.22 -11.42 5.82
CA ALA A 128 1.11 -12.38 5.74
C ALA A 128 -0.05 -11.85 4.89
N HIS A 129 -0.48 -10.61 5.13
CA HIS A 129 -1.50 -9.94 4.34
C HIS A 129 -1.15 -9.91 2.85
N ARG A 130 0.11 -9.58 2.51
CA ARG A 130 0.56 -9.49 1.10
C ARG A 130 0.59 -10.83 0.40
N ILE A 131 0.92 -11.91 1.10
CA ILE A 131 0.84 -13.27 0.52
C ILE A 131 -0.61 -13.59 0.15
N VAL A 132 -1.55 -13.41 1.07
CA VAL A 132 -2.97 -13.70 0.81
C VAL A 132 -3.52 -12.81 -0.31
N TYR A 133 -3.29 -11.50 -0.22
CA TYR A 133 -3.72 -10.53 -1.23
C TYR A 133 -3.12 -10.85 -2.61
N GLY A 134 -1.85 -11.27 -2.66
CA GLY A 134 -1.18 -11.66 -3.90
C GLY A 134 -1.81 -12.90 -4.54
N VAL A 135 -2.15 -13.94 -3.76
CA VAL A 135 -2.85 -15.14 -4.29
C VAL A 135 -4.23 -14.76 -4.82
N VAL A 136 -4.99 -13.91 -4.11
CA VAL A 136 -6.29 -13.38 -4.58
C VAL A 136 -6.12 -12.61 -5.88
N THR A 137 -5.08 -11.79 -6.00
CA THR A 137 -4.76 -11.05 -7.23
C THR A 137 -4.52 -12.00 -8.40
N VAL A 138 -3.71 -13.04 -8.21
CA VAL A 138 -3.45 -14.05 -9.27
C VAL A 138 -4.75 -14.78 -9.64
N ALA A 139 -5.55 -15.19 -8.64
CA ALA A 139 -6.84 -15.83 -8.89
C ALA A 139 -7.77 -14.92 -9.71
N THR A 140 -7.84 -13.64 -9.37
CA THR A 140 -8.66 -12.66 -10.07
C THR A 140 -8.19 -12.46 -11.52
N ILE A 141 -6.88 -12.39 -11.78
CA ILE A 141 -6.34 -12.32 -13.15
C ILE A 141 -6.76 -13.55 -13.95
N LEU A 142 -6.67 -14.77 -13.37
CA LEU A 142 -7.08 -15.98 -14.03
C LEU A 142 -8.60 -16.02 -14.29
N VAL A 143 -9.43 -15.55 -13.36
CA VAL A 143 -10.88 -15.44 -13.53
C VAL A 143 -11.23 -14.52 -14.70
N TYR A 144 -10.63 -13.33 -14.77
CA TYR A 144 -10.90 -12.41 -15.87
C TYR A 144 -10.42 -12.96 -17.20
N ARG A 145 -9.23 -13.59 -17.23
CA ARG A 145 -8.62 -14.08 -18.47
C ARG A 145 -9.27 -15.38 -18.98
N ASN A 146 -9.63 -16.32 -18.10
CA ASN A 146 -9.95 -17.69 -18.47
C ASN A 146 -11.36 -18.13 -18.10
N TYR A 147 -12.12 -17.31 -17.32
CA TYR A 147 -13.49 -17.62 -16.94
C TYR A 147 -14.49 -16.63 -17.56
N PHE A 148 -14.24 -15.32 -17.51
CA PHE A 148 -15.14 -14.32 -18.10
C PHE A 148 -14.95 -14.14 -19.61
N HIS A 149 -13.76 -14.43 -20.11
CA HIS A 149 -13.42 -14.30 -21.51
C HIS A 149 -12.88 -15.59 -22.10
N ALA A 150 -13.02 -15.77 -23.41
CA ALA A 150 -12.31 -16.84 -24.12
C ALA A 150 -10.80 -16.54 -24.07
N VAL A 151 -9.97 -17.59 -24.03
CA VAL A 151 -8.49 -17.46 -23.92
C VAL A 151 -7.93 -16.68 -25.12
N THR A 152 -8.63 -16.67 -26.26
CA THR A 152 -8.28 -15.93 -27.47
C THR A 152 -8.69 -14.44 -27.43
N ASP A 153 -9.59 -14.04 -26.52
CA ASP A 153 -10.08 -12.66 -26.40
C ASP A 153 -9.28 -11.87 -25.37
N VAL A 154 -8.00 -11.66 -25.70
CA VAL A 154 -7.02 -11.04 -24.81
C VAL A 154 -7.32 -9.57 -24.58
N ASP A 155 -7.80 -8.85 -25.60
CA ASP A 155 -8.03 -7.40 -25.51
C ASP A 155 -9.18 -7.07 -24.54
N ALA A 156 -10.30 -7.81 -24.60
CA ALA A 156 -11.40 -7.65 -23.67
C ALA A 156 -11.00 -7.99 -22.23
N ALA A 157 -10.21 -9.06 -22.05
CA ALA A 157 -9.69 -9.42 -20.72
C ALA A 157 -8.77 -8.34 -20.14
N ILE A 158 -7.89 -7.74 -20.95
CA ILE A 158 -7.02 -6.64 -20.54
C ILE A 158 -7.83 -5.40 -20.19
N ALA A 159 -8.87 -5.05 -20.97
CA ALA A 159 -9.74 -3.91 -20.70
C ALA A 159 -10.44 -4.05 -19.33
N ASP A 160 -11.02 -5.21 -19.06
CA ASP A 160 -11.68 -5.49 -17.78
C ASP A 160 -10.70 -5.52 -16.60
N LEU A 161 -9.49 -6.06 -16.78
CA LEU A 161 -8.42 -6.00 -15.78
C LEU A 161 -7.97 -4.56 -15.53
N GLY A 162 -7.90 -3.73 -16.59
CA GLY A 162 -7.62 -2.30 -16.46
C GLY A 162 -8.67 -1.60 -15.59
N LEU A 163 -9.95 -1.90 -15.82
CA LEU A 163 -11.05 -1.38 -15.01
C LEU A 163 -10.92 -1.83 -13.53
N LEU A 164 -10.59 -3.08 -13.28
CA LEU A 164 -10.34 -3.61 -11.93
C LEU A 164 -9.22 -2.85 -11.22
N VAL A 165 -8.13 -2.54 -11.92
CA VAL A 165 -7.01 -1.74 -11.38
C VAL A 165 -7.47 -0.34 -11.01
N VAL A 166 -8.30 0.31 -11.83
CA VAL A 166 -8.87 1.63 -11.53
C VAL A 166 -9.73 1.58 -10.27
N PHE A 167 -10.61 0.59 -10.14
CA PHE A 167 -11.47 0.44 -8.96
C PHE A 167 -10.64 0.11 -7.69
N THR A 168 -9.62 -0.74 -7.79
CA THR A 168 -8.67 -0.99 -6.68
C THR A 168 -7.94 0.30 -6.28
N GLY A 169 -7.48 1.08 -7.25
CA GLY A 169 -6.85 2.39 -7.02
C GLY A 169 -7.78 3.38 -6.32
N ALA A 170 -9.06 3.43 -6.72
CA ALA A 170 -10.08 4.22 -6.03
C ALA A 170 -10.20 3.78 -4.56
N GLY A 171 -10.16 2.48 -4.28
CA GLY A 171 -10.11 1.95 -2.92
C GLY A 171 -8.88 2.44 -2.13
N PHE A 172 -7.71 2.52 -2.75
CA PHE A 172 -6.50 3.06 -2.10
C PHE A 172 -6.65 4.54 -1.74
N VAL A 173 -7.25 5.34 -2.62
CA VAL A 173 -7.54 6.76 -2.35
C VAL A 173 -8.53 6.90 -1.20
N LEU A 174 -9.60 6.11 -1.19
CA LEU A 174 -10.58 6.09 -0.09
C LEU A 174 -9.94 5.69 1.24
N ALA A 175 -9.01 4.73 1.24
CA ALA A 175 -8.29 4.32 2.45
C ALA A 175 -7.53 5.49 3.08
N ALA A 176 -6.92 6.37 2.29
CA ALA A 176 -6.23 7.55 2.79
C ALA A 176 -7.15 8.51 3.55
N ALA A 177 -8.39 8.65 3.08
CA ALA A 177 -9.40 9.48 3.74
C ALA A 177 -10.01 8.81 4.99
N VAL A 178 -10.15 7.47 4.96
CA VAL A 178 -10.85 6.71 6.01
C VAL A 178 -9.91 6.34 7.17
N THR A 179 -8.65 5.98 6.88
CA THR A 179 -7.73 5.44 7.90
C THR A 179 -7.45 6.40 9.05
N PRO A 180 -7.06 7.69 8.84
CA PRO A 180 -6.74 8.58 9.94
C PRO A 180 -7.93 8.83 10.90
N PRO A 181 -9.14 9.22 10.43
CA PRO A 181 -10.24 9.50 11.34
C PRO A 181 -10.78 8.26 12.05
N VAL A 182 -10.68 7.08 11.44
CA VAL A 182 -11.15 5.85 12.09
C VAL A 182 -10.14 5.38 13.13
N THR A 183 -8.83 5.40 12.82
CA THR A 183 -7.78 5.06 13.81
C THR A 183 -7.78 6.01 15.00
N ALA A 184 -8.08 7.30 14.79
CA ALA A 184 -8.24 8.27 15.88
C ALA A 184 -9.38 7.90 16.85
N ARG A 185 -10.45 7.22 16.37
CA ARG A 185 -11.62 6.86 17.18
C ARG A 185 -11.50 5.53 17.88
N ILE A 186 -11.00 4.50 17.18
CA ILE A 186 -10.99 3.12 17.68
C ILE A 186 -9.57 2.58 17.97
N GLY A 187 -8.55 3.36 17.65
CA GLY A 187 -7.14 3.00 17.78
C GLY A 187 -6.62 2.11 16.64
N VAL A 188 -5.31 2.14 16.44
CA VAL A 188 -4.61 1.40 15.37
C VAL A 188 -4.84 -0.11 15.49
N ARG A 189 -4.81 -0.66 16.72
CA ARG A 189 -5.00 -2.10 16.96
C ARG A 189 -6.36 -2.59 16.47
N ALA A 190 -7.43 -1.94 16.92
CA ALA A 190 -8.79 -2.34 16.56
C ALA A 190 -9.02 -2.19 15.04
N PHE A 191 -8.53 -1.10 14.46
CA PHE A 191 -8.69 -0.83 13.03
C PHE A 191 -7.94 -1.85 12.16
N MET A 192 -6.72 -2.26 12.52
CA MET A 192 -6.01 -3.31 11.80
C MET A 192 -6.74 -4.66 11.85
N VAL A 193 -7.24 -5.04 13.04
CA VAL A 193 -8.04 -6.28 13.19
C VAL A 193 -9.30 -6.22 12.33
N VAL A 194 -10.05 -5.11 12.40
CA VAL A 194 -11.26 -4.90 11.58
C VAL A 194 -10.93 -4.98 10.09
N SER A 195 -9.83 -4.34 9.64
CA SER A 195 -9.40 -4.38 8.24
C SER A 195 -9.05 -5.79 7.76
N LEU A 196 -8.37 -6.60 8.60
CA LEU A 196 -8.04 -8.00 8.27
C LEU A 196 -9.29 -8.89 8.23
N VAL A 197 -10.21 -8.73 9.19
CA VAL A 197 -11.49 -9.44 9.20
C VAL A 197 -12.36 -9.04 8.01
N ALA A 198 -12.44 -7.74 7.70
CA ALA A 198 -13.14 -7.24 6.52
C ALA A 198 -12.54 -7.81 5.24
N SER A 199 -11.20 -7.88 5.10
CA SER A 199 -10.55 -8.51 3.96
C SER A 199 -10.93 -10.00 3.81
N ALA A 200 -11.03 -10.74 4.92
CA ALA A 200 -11.48 -12.13 4.91
C ALA A 200 -12.92 -12.28 4.38
N LEU A 201 -13.82 -11.43 4.85
CA LEU A 201 -15.23 -11.47 4.45
C LEU A 201 -15.42 -11.02 3.00
N LEU A 202 -14.76 -9.92 2.60
CA LEU A 202 -14.89 -9.32 1.28
C LEU A 202 -14.36 -10.21 0.15
N GLN A 203 -13.36 -11.04 0.41
CA GLN A 203 -12.88 -11.96 -0.63
C GLN A 203 -13.80 -13.19 -0.80
N VAL A 204 -14.55 -13.57 0.23
CA VAL A 204 -15.49 -14.70 0.16
C VAL A 204 -16.85 -14.25 -0.36
N PHE A 205 -17.47 -13.24 0.25
CA PHE A 205 -18.84 -12.87 -0.11
C PHE A 205 -18.98 -12.31 -1.51
N PRO A 206 -18.33 -11.18 -1.92
CA PRO A 206 -18.42 -10.76 -3.31
C PRO A 206 -17.48 -11.57 -4.22
N GLY A 207 -16.32 -12.04 -3.73
CA GLY A 207 -15.35 -12.78 -4.54
C GLY A 207 -15.87 -14.14 -5.02
N ALA A 208 -16.65 -14.86 -4.21
CA ALA A 208 -17.21 -16.17 -4.58
C ALA A 208 -18.46 -16.09 -5.47
N ILE A 209 -19.04 -14.92 -5.68
CA ILE A 209 -20.19 -14.73 -6.58
C ILE A 209 -19.74 -14.89 -8.05
N TYR A 210 -18.48 -14.59 -8.37
CA TYR A 210 -17.90 -14.65 -9.72
C TYR A 210 -18.73 -13.87 -10.75
N ASP A 211 -19.18 -12.69 -10.35
CA ASP A 211 -19.83 -11.69 -11.20
C ASP A 211 -18.91 -10.48 -11.35
N LYS A 212 -18.87 -9.88 -12.55
CA LYS A 212 -17.95 -8.75 -12.84
C LYS A 212 -18.20 -7.55 -11.93
N VAL A 213 -19.46 -7.19 -11.70
CA VAL A 213 -19.83 -6.03 -10.86
C VAL A 213 -19.47 -6.33 -9.40
N ALA A 214 -19.77 -7.51 -8.90
CA ALA A 214 -19.41 -7.94 -7.55
C ALA A 214 -17.90 -7.90 -7.32
N LEU A 215 -17.10 -8.31 -8.32
CA LEU A 215 -15.64 -8.26 -8.25
C LEU A 215 -15.10 -6.83 -8.29
N LEU A 216 -15.73 -5.89 -9.03
CA LEU A 216 -15.35 -4.47 -9.02
C LEU A 216 -15.65 -3.84 -7.65
N VAL A 217 -16.80 -4.14 -7.05
CA VAL A 217 -17.13 -3.70 -5.68
C VAL A 217 -16.12 -4.29 -4.68
N ALA A 218 -15.82 -5.59 -4.79
CA ALA A 218 -14.79 -6.23 -3.98
C ALA A 218 -13.42 -5.57 -4.15
N ALA A 219 -13.04 -5.19 -5.36
CA ALA A 219 -11.76 -4.53 -5.64
C ALA A 219 -11.61 -3.19 -4.91
N VAL A 220 -12.67 -2.35 -4.90
CA VAL A 220 -12.67 -1.10 -4.13
C VAL A 220 -12.51 -1.40 -2.64
N LEU A 221 -13.34 -2.27 -2.08
CA LEU A 221 -13.38 -2.54 -0.64
C LEU A 221 -12.11 -3.27 -0.16
N LEU A 222 -11.60 -4.23 -0.91
CA LEU A 222 -10.31 -4.87 -0.64
C LEU A 222 -9.15 -3.89 -0.81
N GLY A 223 -9.25 -2.96 -1.76
CA GLY A 223 -8.31 -1.86 -1.91
C GLY A 223 -8.27 -0.98 -0.66
N VAL A 224 -9.44 -0.61 -0.13
CA VAL A 224 -9.54 0.16 1.13
C VAL A 224 -8.87 -0.59 2.27
N THR A 225 -9.23 -1.84 2.52
CA THR A 225 -8.68 -2.60 3.66
C THR A 225 -7.18 -2.86 3.52
N ALA A 226 -6.72 -3.21 2.32
CA ALA A 226 -5.31 -3.49 2.04
C ALA A 226 -4.43 -2.25 2.25
N GLN A 227 -4.85 -1.10 1.73
CA GLN A 227 -4.10 0.14 1.90
C GLN A 227 -4.17 0.64 3.34
N SER A 228 -5.30 0.46 4.04
CA SER A 228 -5.44 0.80 5.46
C SER A 228 -4.46 0.02 6.34
N VAL A 229 -4.31 -1.28 6.12
CA VAL A 229 -3.30 -2.10 6.82
C VAL A 229 -1.90 -1.56 6.53
N LYS A 230 -1.60 -1.22 5.28
CA LYS A 230 -0.30 -0.66 4.91
C LYS A 230 -0.02 0.66 5.63
N ILE A 231 -0.96 1.60 5.62
CA ILE A 231 -0.83 2.91 6.30
C ILE A 231 -0.55 2.72 7.79
N CYS A 232 -1.27 1.82 8.45
CA CYS A 232 -1.04 1.51 9.86
C CYS A 232 0.35 0.93 10.11
N VAL A 233 0.80 0.00 9.27
CA VAL A 233 2.13 -0.62 9.42
C VAL A 233 3.24 0.39 9.16
N ASP A 234 3.12 1.23 8.13
CA ASP A 234 4.09 2.30 7.85
C ASP A 234 4.23 3.23 9.08
N THR A 235 3.10 3.62 9.68
CA THR A 235 3.07 4.44 10.90
C THR A 235 3.73 3.73 12.09
N LEU A 236 3.43 2.44 12.30
CA LEU A 236 4.05 1.67 13.38
C LEU A 236 5.57 1.57 13.23
N VAL A 237 6.07 1.37 12.01
CA VAL A 237 7.51 1.31 11.73
C VAL A 237 8.15 2.66 11.99
N GLN A 238 7.57 3.74 11.49
CA GLN A 238 8.12 5.10 11.66
C GLN A 238 8.12 5.56 13.12
N ALA A 239 7.09 5.22 13.88
CA ALA A 239 6.95 5.63 15.27
C ALA A 239 7.80 4.82 16.27
N HIS A 240 8.15 3.56 15.95
CA HIS A 240 8.79 2.66 16.92
C HIS A 240 10.22 2.27 16.57
N VAL A 241 10.70 2.56 15.36
CA VAL A 241 12.08 2.28 14.94
C VAL A 241 12.94 3.51 15.16
N ASP A 242 14.12 3.33 15.76
CA ASP A 242 15.06 4.41 15.99
C ASP A 242 15.61 4.96 14.68
N ASP A 243 15.90 6.26 14.61
CA ASP A 243 16.25 6.96 13.37
C ASP A 243 17.44 6.34 12.63
N ASP A 244 18.47 5.91 13.35
CA ASP A 244 19.66 5.26 12.80
C ASP A 244 19.34 3.96 12.05
N PHE A 245 18.21 3.32 12.35
CA PHE A 245 17.78 2.06 11.76
C PHE A 245 16.64 2.20 10.76
N LYS A 246 15.93 3.33 10.70
CA LYS A 246 14.75 3.52 9.86
C LYS A 246 15.01 3.13 8.40
N GLY A 247 16.05 3.67 7.78
CA GLY A 247 16.38 3.36 6.39
C GLY A 247 16.59 1.87 6.14
N ARG A 248 17.32 1.18 7.03
CA ARG A 248 17.59 -0.27 6.90
C ARG A 248 16.34 -1.10 7.16
N VAL A 249 15.49 -0.71 8.11
CA VAL A 249 14.21 -1.39 8.38
C VAL A 249 13.24 -1.21 7.22
N PHE A 250 13.19 -0.04 6.58
CA PHE A 250 12.37 0.15 5.37
C PHE A 250 12.87 -0.67 4.18
N VAL A 251 14.18 -0.90 4.05
CA VAL A 251 14.73 -1.85 3.06
C VAL A 251 14.25 -3.28 3.37
N LEU A 252 14.32 -3.73 4.63
CA LEU A 252 13.78 -5.04 5.03
C LEU A 252 12.27 -5.12 4.77
N TYR A 253 11.53 -4.07 5.07
CA TYR A 253 10.11 -3.98 4.77
C TYR A 253 9.83 -4.16 3.26
N ASP A 254 10.55 -3.43 2.41
CA ASP A 254 10.37 -3.58 0.95
C ASP A 254 10.74 -4.98 0.46
N MET A 255 11.79 -5.59 1.03
CA MET A 255 12.14 -6.99 0.74
C MET A 255 11.02 -7.96 1.12
N VAL A 256 10.46 -7.86 2.34
CA VAL A 256 9.34 -8.69 2.79
C VAL A 256 8.12 -8.48 1.90
N PHE A 257 7.79 -7.24 1.60
CA PHE A 257 6.63 -6.87 0.80
C PHE A 257 6.71 -7.43 -0.64
N ASN A 258 7.88 -7.38 -1.27
CA ASN A 258 8.08 -7.90 -2.63
C ASN A 258 8.26 -9.43 -2.64
N ALA A 259 8.98 -9.99 -1.66
CA ALA A 259 9.11 -11.44 -1.53
C ALA A 259 7.74 -12.11 -1.31
N ALA A 260 6.87 -11.50 -0.50
CA ALA A 260 5.52 -11.97 -0.28
C ALA A 260 4.70 -12.06 -1.59
N LEU A 261 4.88 -11.11 -2.50
CA LEU A 261 4.20 -11.14 -3.81
C LEU A 261 4.72 -12.28 -4.69
N VAL A 262 6.05 -12.51 -4.71
CA VAL A 262 6.65 -13.61 -5.47
C VAL A 262 6.22 -14.96 -4.90
N ILE A 263 6.23 -15.10 -3.58
CA ILE A 263 5.72 -16.30 -2.88
C ILE A 263 4.26 -16.53 -3.21
N ALA A 264 3.43 -15.48 -3.18
CA ALA A 264 2.02 -15.55 -3.53
C ALA A 264 1.79 -16.03 -4.98
N ALA A 265 2.59 -15.55 -5.93
CA ALA A 265 2.54 -15.99 -7.32
C ALA A 265 2.91 -17.48 -7.44
N GLY A 266 3.95 -17.93 -6.73
CA GLY A 266 4.34 -19.34 -6.66
C GLY A 266 3.25 -20.23 -6.04
N ILE A 267 2.68 -19.82 -4.91
CA ILE A 267 1.55 -20.51 -4.28
C ILE A 267 0.37 -20.56 -5.24
N GLY A 268 0.00 -19.41 -5.83
CA GLY A 268 -1.09 -19.32 -6.79
C GLY A 268 -0.91 -20.29 -7.98
N ALA A 269 0.29 -20.35 -8.55
CA ALA A 269 0.60 -21.26 -9.65
C ALA A 269 0.43 -22.75 -9.27
N LEU A 270 0.64 -23.11 -8.01
CA LEU A 270 0.54 -24.49 -7.53
C LEU A 270 -0.88 -24.89 -7.16
N ILE A 271 -1.69 -23.99 -6.61
CA ILE A 271 -3.00 -24.36 -6.01
C ILE A 271 -4.21 -23.88 -6.82
N LEU A 272 -4.06 -22.84 -7.65
CA LEU A 272 -5.20 -22.28 -8.38
C LEU A 272 -5.54 -23.14 -9.60
N PRO A 273 -6.84 -23.39 -9.87
CA PRO A 273 -7.26 -23.99 -11.13
C PRO A 273 -7.01 -23.04 -12.29
N ALA A 274 -6.92 -23.58 -13.52
CA ALA A 274 -6.61 -22.81 -14.72
C ALA A 274 -7.56 -21.63 -14.99
N ASN A 275 -8.81 -21.72 -14.55
CA ASN A 275 -9.80 -20.65 -14.65
C ASN A 275 -9.83 -19.70 -13.44
N GLY A 276 -8.97 -19.92 -12.44
CA GLY A 276 -8.91 -19.10 -11.22
C GLY A 276 -10.10 -19.27 -10.25
N LYS A 277 -11.13 -20.05 -10.59
CA LYS A 277 -12.38 -20.15 -9.84
C LYS A 277 -12.32 -21.26 -8.80
N SER A 278 -12.19 -20.91 -7.52
CA SER A 278 -12.25 -21.87 -6.42
C SER A 278 -12.73 -21.22 -5.13
N VAL A 279 -13.97 -21.51 -4.74
CA VAL A 279 -14.53 -21.04 -3.45
C VAL A 279 -13.73 -21.61 -2.27
N LEU A 280 -13.29 -22.88 -2.37
CA LEU A 280 -12.50 -23.52 -1.32
C LEU A 280 -11.21 -22.75 -1.03
N ILE A 281 -10.49 -22.35 -2.09
CA ILE A 281 -9.24 -21.59 -1.93
C ILE A 281 -9.52 -20.20 -1.32
N LEU A 282 -10.59 -19.51 -1.76
CA LEU A 282 -10.99 -18.23 -1.17
C LEU A 282 -11.33 -18.39 0.32
N VAL A 283 -12.01 -19.43 0.72
CA VAL A 283 -12.32 -19.72 2.13
C VAL A 283 -11.03 -20.03 2.91
N CYS A 284 -10.11 -20.84 2.38
CA CYS A 284 -8.83 -21.10 3.01
C CYS A 284 -8.03 -19.80 3.23
N LEU A 285 -7.99 -18.93 2.22
CA LEU A 285 -7.32 -17.62 2.31
C LEU A 285 -8.02 -16.70 3.33
N ALA A 286 -9.36 -16.75 3.42
CA ALA A 286 -10.10 -16.01 4.44
C ALA A 286 -9.74 -16.50 5.87
N VAL A 287 -9.60 -17.79 6.06
CA VAL A 287 -9.14 -18.36 7.34
C VAL A 287 -7.74 -17.85 7.68
N VAL A 288 -6.84 -17.78 6.71
CA VAL A 288 -5.48 -17.20 6.94
C VAL A 288 -5.57 -15.73 7.36
N TYR A 289 -6.44 -14.92 6.74
CA TYR A 289 -6.68 -13.54 7.17
C TYR A 289 -7.22 -13.47 8.60
N LEU A 290 -8.21 -14.29 8.96
CA LEU A 290 -8.77 -14.34 10.31
C LEU A 290 -7.71 -14.75 11.34
N LEU A 291 -6.91 -15.77 11.04
CA LEU A 291 -5.82 -16.19 11.90
C LEU A 291 -4.77 -15.10 12.07
N THR A 292 -4.43 -14.38 10.99
CA THR A 292 -3.53 -13.22 11.05
C THR A 292 -4.11 -12.12 11.95
N GLY A 293 -5.40 -11.81 11.82
CA GLY A 293 -6.10 -10.83 12.66
C GLY A 293 -6.12 -11.24 14.13
N VAL A 294 -6.42 -12.50 14.43
CA VAL A 294 -6.40 -13.04 15.79
C VAL A 294 -4.98 -13.01 16.36
N ALA A 295 -3.98 -13.48 15.61
CA ALA A 295 -2.58 -13.43 16.03
C ALA A 295 -2.13 -12.00 16.32
N PHE A 296 -2.44 -11.05 15.42
CA PHE A 296 -2.15 -9.65 15.64
C PHE A 296 -2.84 -9.12 16.91
N ALA A 297 -4.13 -9.42 17.12
CA ALA A 297 -4.90 -8.99 18.28
C ALA A 297 -4.32 -9.53 19.60
N LEU A 298 -3.84 -10.77 19.61
CA LEU A 298 -3.27 -11.40 20.79
C LEU A 298 -1.85 -10.88 21.09
N LEU A 299 -0.98 -10.87 20.08
CA LEU A 299 0.43 -10.49 20.23
C LEU A 299 0.63 -8.98 20.44
N SER A 300 -0.33 -8.16 20.06
CA SER A 300 -0.29 -6.71 20.30
C SER A 300 -0.83 -6.29 21.67
N ARG A 301 -1.26 -7.24 22.54
CA ARG A 301 -1.71 -6.92 23.88
C ARG A 301 -0.58 -6.30 24.70
N GLY A 302 -0.86 -5.16 25.33
CA GLY A 302 0.13 -4.43 26.13
C GLY A 302 1.14 -3.60 25.34
N LEU A 303 1.09 -3.61 24.00
CA LEU A 303 1.90 -2.71 23.17
C LEU A 303 1.19 -1.38 22.95
N ASN A 304 1.93 -0.27 23.04
CA ASN A 304 1.43 1.03 22.60
C ASN A 304 1.52 1.10 21.07
N LEU A 305 0.40 0.90 20.39
CA LEU A 305 0.29 0.97 18.94
C LEU A 305 -0.23 2.34 18.44
N ASN A 306 -0.60 3.24 19.35
CA ASN A 306 -1.15 4.55 18.98
C ASN A 306 -0.07 5.66 18.89
N ALA A 307 1.18 5.34 19.14
CA ALA A 307 2.28 6.24 18.85
C ALA A 307 2.22 6.68 17.36
N GLY A 308 2.38 7.96 17.09
CA GLY A 308 2.21 8.53 15.74
C GLY A 308 0.75 8.89 15.37
N THR A 309 -0.20 8.78 16.32
CA THR A 309 -1.61 9.17 16.10
C THR A 309 -2.14 10.12 17.20
N GLU A 310 -1.29 10.57 18.11
CA GLU A 310 -1.67 11.33 19.30
C GLU A 310 -2.41 12.64 18.96
N SER A 311 -1.96 13.38 17.93
CA SER A 311 -2.64 14.61 17.49
C SER A 311 -4.06 14.35 16.97
N LEU A 312 -4.27 13.21 16.31
CA LEU A 312 -5.59 12.84 15.79
C LEU A 312 -6.55 12.48 16.93
N THR A 313 -6.05 11.78 17.95
CA THR A 313 -6.87 11.45 19.13
C THR A 313 -7.20 12.70 19.97
N SER A 314 -6.25 13.61 20.12
CA SER A 314 -6.45 14.90 20.80
C SER A 314 -7.49 15.75 20.07
N LYS A 315 -7.37 15.92 18.75
CA LYS A 315 -8.37 16.68 17.95
C LYS A 315 -9.75 16.01 17.97
N ALA A 316 -9.83 14.69 18.01
CA ALA A 316 -11.10 13.97 18.11
C ALA A 316 -11.74 14.11 19.51
N GLY A 317 -10.94 14.17 20.57
CA GLY A 317 -11.37 14.44 21.94
C GLY A 317 -11.91 15.86 22.09
N ALA A 318 -11.15 16.85 21.63
CA ALA A 318 -11.56 18.27 21.69
C ALA A 318 -12.86 18.58 20.91
N ARG A 319 -13.18 17.78 19.89
CA ARG A 319 -14.43 17.92 19.14
C ARG A 319 -15.64 17.29 19.86
N LYS A 320 -15.40 16.38 20.82
CA LYS A 320 -16.46 15.78 21.66
C LYS A 320 -16.79 16.62 22.87
N ASP A 321 -15.82 17.37 23.40
CA ASP A 321 -15.96 18.22 24.57
C ASP A 321 -15.59 19.69 24.21
N PRO A 322 -16.44 20.42 23.48
CA PRO A 322 -16.17 21.82 23.13
C PRO A 322 -16.11 22.76 24.34
N GLU A 323 -16.66 22.38 25.49
CA GLU A 323 -16.62 23.19 26.73
C GLU A 323 -15.24 23.12 27.44
N ALA A 324 -14.44 22.11 27.23
CA ALA A 324 -13.10 22.01 27.85
C ALA A 324 -12.04 22.90 27.17
N ALA A 325 -12.28 23.38 25.95
CA ALA A 325 -11.35 24.19 25.16
C ALA A 325 -11.54 25.72 25.39
N GLY A 326 -12.49 26.14 26.19
CA GLY A 326 -12.86 27.54 26.41
C GLY A 326 -12.48 28.18 27.76
N LEU A 327 -11.71 27.48 28.60
CA LEU A 327 -11.26 27.98 29.89
C LEU A 327 -9.73 27.92 29.99
N GLY A 328 -9.07 28.83 29.32
CA GLY A 328 -7.62 29.04 29.41
C GLY A 328 -7.26 30.40 28.85
#